data_69944334576d3a4fa60e410d1b09ff66
#
_entry.id   69944334576d3a4fa60e410d1b09ff66
#
_cell.length_a   1.000
_cell.length_b   1.000
_cell.length_c   1.000
_cell.angle_alpha   90.00
_cell.angle_beta   90.00
_cell.angle_gamma   90.00
#
_symmetry.space_group_name_H-M   'P 1'
#
loop_
_entity.id
_entity.type
_entity.pdbx_description
1 polymer ?
#
loop_
_entity_poly.entity_id
_entity_poly.type
_entity_poly.pdbx_seq_one_letter_code
_entity_poly.pdbx_strand_id
1 'polypeptide(L)'
;MLYFANPIYDTVFKYWLEDERVVKILLSALLKKTVVEVEMRKHEYANVYRDKISMFRIDFAAKVREEDGHTHLVLIELQKTWLETETLRFRQYLGAQYANPDNMLKDNHLSSRGIPMVAVYLLGHRVGNIEEPILYVKHRSYDYEGNEVTQGLPDPFVESLTHESIIVQIPRLYSRVNNRLEKVLSLFDQTLKSDDDNRVMYIDESIYRDDPEMMCLINRLVAAAADAQVRQNMNVEEEFFQAIEERDTLIMQREKALKQQKEQLAEQKNLLAEQKNQLTEQKNQLTEQKNQLTEQQNQLAEQKNQLAEQGQQLTKKEEQLAEKEQRLSEQHSIIASSARQMKLAGIPIEQIAAITHLSPAEIEVL
;
A
#
# COMPACT_ATOMS: atom_id res chain seq x y z
N MET A 1 -39.52 23.01 21.03
CA MET A 1 -38.53 22.61 20.04
C MET A 1 -38.46 23.67 18.98
N LEU A 2 -37.27 24.09 18.63
CA LEU A 2 -36.99 25.10 17.60
C LEU A 2 -36.26 24.44 16.43
N TYR A 3 -36.69 24.74 15.21
CA TYR A 3 -36.07 24.23 13.99
C TYR A 3 -35.17 25.30 13.41
N PHE A 4 -33.98 24.91 12.92
CA PHE A 4 -33.04 25.81 12.33
C PHE A 4 -32.27 25.14 11.16
N ALA A 5 -31.68 25.93 10.28
CA ALA A 5 -30.91 25.43 9.16
C ALA A 5 -29.60 24.81 9.62
N ASN A 6 -29.23 23.66 9.05
CA ASN A 6 -28.03 22.94 9.41
C ASN A 6 -26.77 23.71 8.97
N PRO A 7 -25.92 24.18 9.90
CA PRO A 7 -24.76 25.02 9.58
C PRO A 7 -23.61 24.26 8.89
N ILE A 8 -23.72 22.94 8.67
CA ILE A 8 -22.74 22.18 7.88
C ILE A 8 -22.86 22.45 6.37
N TYR A 9 -23.93 23.10 5.93
CA TYR A 9 -24.08 23.54 4.55
C TYR A 9 -23.36 24.88 4.35
N ASP A 10 -22.51 24.96 3.33
CA ASP A 10 -21.72 26.15 2.99
C ASP A 10 -22.58 27.40 2.86
N THR A 11 -23.73 27.27 2.20
CA THR A 11 -24.72 28.37 2.06
C THR A 11 -25.24 28.87 3.39
N VAL A 12 -25.56 27.96 4.34
CA VAL A 12 -26.06 28.31 5.68
C VAL A 12 -24.94 28.94 6.50
N PHE A 13 -23.75 28.35 6.43
CA PHE A 13 -22.58 28.84 7.16
C PHE A 13 -22.21 30.27 6.74
N LYS A 14 -22.18 30.54 5.46
CA LYS A 14 -21.93 31.89 4.91
C LYS A 14 -23.02 32.89 5.36
N TYR A 15 -24.29 32.53 5.21
CA TYR A 15 -25.40 33.35 5.70
C TYR A 15 -25.29 33.64 7.20
N TRP A 16 -24.90 32.64 7.99
CA TRP A 16 -24.71 32.76 9.43
C TRP A 16 -23.61 33.75 9.79
N LEU A 17 -22.47 33.68 9.09
CA LEU A 17 -21.31 34.53 9.31
C LEU A 17 -21.39 35.93 8.67
N GLU A 18 -22.47 36.27 7.96
CA GLU A 18 -22.74 37.66 7.55
C GLU A 18 -23.05 38.57 8.72
N ASP A 19 -23.54 38.03 9.84
CA ASP A 19 -23.82 38.80 11.07
C ASP A 19 -22.56 38.91 11.94
N GLU A 20 -22.00 40.09 12.06
CA GLU A 20 -20.79 40.36 12.84
C GLU A 20 -20.89 39.88 14.30
N ARG A 21 -22.09 39.91 14.90
CA ARG A 21 -22.34 39.42 16.28
C ARG A 21 -22.12 37.92 16.35
N VAL A 22 -22.64 37.20 15.37
CA VAL A 22 -22.43 35.73 15.23
C VAL A 22 -20.94 35.42 15.12
N VAL A 23 -20.25 36.14 14.27
CA VAL A 23 -18.80 35.97 14.08
C VAL A 23 -18.03 36.22 15.38
N LYS A 24 -18.32 37.31 16.09
CA LYS A 24 -17.70 37.63 17.39
C LYS A 24 -17.89 36.52 18.41
N ILE A 25 -19.11 36.01 18.54
CA ILE A 25 -19.47 34.95 19.49
C ILE A 25 -18.70 33.64 19.11
N LEU A 26 -18.78 33.23 17.85
CA LEU A 26 -18.14 32.02 17.37
C LEU A 26 -16.61 32.08 17.55
N LEU A 27 -16.00 33.18 17.10
CA LEU A 27 -14.55 33.35 17.20
C LEU A 27 -14.08 33.49 18.65
N SER A 28 -14.84 34.19 19.50
CA SER A 28 -14.51 34.28 20.93
C SER A 28 -14.52 32.89 21.59
N ALA A 29 -15.47 32.02 21.23
CA ALA A 29 -15.52 30.65 21.73
C ALA A 29 -14.34 29.80 21.20
N LEU A 30 -14.04 29.88 19.90
CA LEU A 30 -12.95 29.12 19.26
C LEU A 30 -11.56 29.55 19.76
N LEU A 31 -11.31 30.85 19.83
CA LEU A 31 -10.02 31.41 20.28
C LEU A 31 -9.88 31.36 21.82
N LYS A 32 -10.97 31.11 22.55
CA LYS A 32 -11.03 31.20 24.02
C LYS A 32 -10.60 32.58 24.57
N LYS A 33 -10.93 33.62 23.82
CA LYS A 33 -10.61 35.02 24.11
C LYS A 33 -11.76 35.91 23.63
N THR A 34 -11.93 37.06 24.24
CA THR A 34 -12.96 38.01 23.81
C THR A 34 -12.53 38.73 22.53
N VAL A 35 -13.30 38.54 21.46
CA VAL A 35 -13.14 39.26 20.19
C VAL A 35 -13.99 40.53 20.23
N VAL A 36 -13.34 41.71 20.15
CA VAL A 36 -13.97 43.00 20.20
C VAL A 36 -14.27 43.63 18.84
N GLU A 37 -13.39 43.37 17.87
CA GLU A 37 -13.57 43.86 16.49
C GLU A 37 -13.36 42.75 15.48
N VAL A 38 -14.14 42.83 14.39
CA VAL A 38 -14.05 41.90 13.25
C VAL A 38 -14.08 42.72 11.96
N GLU A 39 -13.03 42.61 11.16
CA GLU A 39 -12.97 43.15 9.80
C GLU A 39 -13.09 41.96 8.83
N MET A 40 -14.29 41.77 8.29
CA MET A 40 -14.52 40.66 7.34
C MET A 40 -13.80 40.92 6.03
N ARG A 41 -13.16 39.88 5.51
CA ARG A 41 -12.43 39.96 4.23
C ARG A 41 -13.30 39.39 3.10
N LYS A 42 -13.10 39.89 1.88
CA LYS A 42 -13.76 39.34 0.70
C LYS A 42 -13.25 37.92 0.43
N HIS A 43 -14.19 36.97 0.24
CA HIS A 43 -13.93 35.54 0.17
C HIS A 43 -13.38 35.04 -1.17
N GLU A 44 -13.14 35.88 -2.18
CA GLU A 44 -12.80 35.47 -3.54
C GLU A 44 -11.35 35.80 -3.89
N TYR A 45 -10.55 34.75 -4.07
CA TYR A 45 -9.24 34.87 -4.72
C TYR A 45 -9.31 34.23 -6.10
N ALA A 46 -9.32 35.06 -7.17
CA ALA A 46 -9.20 34.57 -8.53
C ALA A 46 -7.73 34.25 -8.82
N ASN A 47 -7.36 33.01 -8.93
CA ASN A 47 -6.04 32.65 -9.43
C ASN A 47 -6.09 32.49 -10.95
N VAL A 48 -5.57 33.49 -11.66
CA VAL A 48 -5.45 33.52 -13.12
C VAL A 48 -4.17 32.76 -13.53
N TYR A 49 -4.17 31.45 -13.41
CA TYR A 49 -3.14 30.61 -14.01
C TYR A 49 -3.76 29.55 -14.91
N ARG A 50 -3.56 29.75 -16.24
CA ARG A 50 -3.79 28.81 -17.34
C ARG A 50 -5.18 28.19 -17.41
N ASP A 51 -6.03 28.72 -18.29
CA ASP A 51 -7.20 28.08 -18.96
C ASP A 51 -8.22 27.27 -18.12
N LYS A 52 -8.08 27.24 -16.81
CA LYS A 52 -9.10 26.76 -15.86
C LYS A 52 -9.23 27.78 -14.75
N ILE A 53 -10.34 28.48 -14.74
CA ILE A 53 -10.74 29.36 -13.64
C ILE A 53 -11.04 28.46 -12.44
N SER A 54 -10.04 28.21 -11.63
CA SER A 54 -10.22 27.61 -10.32
C SER A 54 -10.44 28.76 -9.33
N MET A 55 -11.69 29.05 -9.02
CA MET A 55 -12.02 29.97 -7.94
C MET A 55 -11.70 29.32 -6.62
N PHE A 56 -10.60 29.73 -5.99
CA PHE A 56 -10.31 29.34 -4.62
C PHE A 56 -11.18 30.19 -3.69
N ARG A 57 -12.08 29.55 -2.96
CA ARG A 57 -12.91 30.19 -1.94
C ARG A 57 -12.50 29.65 -0.58
N ILE A 58 -12.17 30.58 0.31
CA ILE A 58 -12.16 30.32 1.75
C ILE A 58 -13.60 30.60 2.24
N ASP A 59 -14.15 29.74 3.06
CA ASP A 59 -15.51 29.90 3.52
C ASP A 59 -15.66 31.17 4.36
N PHE A 60 -14.62 31.48 5.15
CA PHE A 60 -14.60 32.72 5.92
C PHE A 60 -13.18 33.21 6.20
N ALA A 61 -12.93 34.50 6.10
CA ALA A 61 -11.69 35.16 6.51
C ALA A 61 -12.00 36.50 7.19
N ALA A 62 -11.39 36.74 8.33
CA ALA A 62 -11.52 38.00 9.04
C ALA A 62 -10.25 38.35 9.81
N LYS A 63 -9.92 39.65 9.83
CA LYS A 63 -9.00 40.23 10.78
C LYS A 63 -9.76 40.52 12.07
N VAL A 64 -9.32 39.95 13.18
CA VAL A 64 -9.96 40.12 14.47
C VAL A 64 -9.03 40.81 15.45
N ARG A 65 -9.61 41.62 16.33
CA ARG A 65 -8.88 42.24 17.44
C ARG A 65 -9.48 41.73 18.75
N GLU A 66 -8.62 41.21 19.61
CA GLU A 66 -8.94 40.74 20.95
C GLU A 66 -8.97 41.89 21.95
N GLU A 67 -9.58 41.68 23.11
CA GLU A 67 -9.68 42.68 24.17
C GLU A 67 -8.31 43.13 24.70
N ASP A 68 -7.31 42.24 24.70
CA ASP A 68 -5.91 42.51 25.07
C ASP A 68 -5.13 43.30 24.01
N GLY A 69 -5.78 43.67 22.88
CA GLY A 69 -5.21 44.42 21.77
C GLY A 69 -4.50 43.58 20.73
N HIS A 70 -4.33 42.28 20.90
CA HIS A 70 -3.76 41.38 19.91
C HIS A 70 -4.65 41.34 18.66
N THR A 71 -4.01 41.27 17.51
CA THR A 71 -4.69 41.14 16.22
C THR A 71 -4.26 39.88 15.51
N HIS A 72 -5.23 39.12 15.03
CA HIS A 72 -5.03 37.88 14.26
C HIS A 72 -5.82 37.91 12.96
N LEU A 73 -5.30 37.23 11.93
CA LEU A 73 -6.08 36.85 10.78
C LEU A 73 -6.67 35.45 11.04
N VAL A 74 -7.98 35.35 11.13
CA VAL A 74 -8.66 34.07 11.30
C VAL A 74 -9.24 33.62 9.99
N LEU A 75 -8.91 32.40 9.60
CA LEU A 75 -9.43 31.73 8.41
C LEU A 75 -10.28 30.55 8.88
N ILE A 76 -11.50 30.43 8.38
CA ILE A 76 -12.33 29.27 8.68
C ILE A 76 -12.64 28.55 7.38
N GLU A 77 -12.46 27.24 7.38
CA GLU A 77 -12.82 26.34 6.31
C GLU A 77 -13.80 25.29 6.86
N LEU A 78 -14.95 25.17 6.23
CA LEU A 78 -15.96 24.17 6.53
C LEU A 78 -15.91 23.07 5.47
N GLN A 79 -15.68 21.84 5.90
CA GLN A 79 -15.55 20.70 5.00
C GLN A 79 -16.54 19.59 5.39
N LYS A 80 -17.62 19.42 4.61
CA LYS A 80 -18.66 18.43 4.89
C LYS A 80 -18.16 17.00 4.73
N THR A 81 -17.38 16.72 3.67
CA THR A 81 -16.87 15.38 3.32
C THR A 81 -15.37 15.40 3.08
N TRP A 82 -14.70 14.26 3.27
CA TRP A 82 -13.27 14.13 2.95
C TRP A 82 -13.06 14.02 1.43
N LEU A 83 -12.18 14.86 0.89
CA LEU A 83 -11.67 14.75 -0.49
C LEU A 83 -10.13 14.73 -0.46
N GLU A 84 -9.49 13.86 -1.23
CA GLU A 84 -8.01 13.76 -1.26
C GLU A 84 -7.31 15.08 -1.64
N THR A 85 -8.00 15.94 -2.38
CA THR A 85 -7.49 17.25 -2.81
C THR A 85 -7.57 18.33 -1.75
N GLU A 86 -8.28 18.11 -0.64
CA GLU A 86 -8.56 19.13 0.37
C GLU A 86 -7.29 19.65 1.05
N THR A 87 -6.39 18.78 1.43
CA THR A 87 -5.14 19.20 2.07
C THR A 87 -4.33 20.14 1.16
N LEU A 88 -4.30 19.86 -0.14
CA LEU A 88 -3.61 20.73 -1.10
C LEU A 88 -4.32 22.09 -1.24
N ARG A 89 -5.66 22.07 -1.27
CA ARG A 89 -6.49 23.27 -1.33
C ARG A 89 -6.27 24.16 -0.11
N PHE A 90 -6.32 23.61 1.10
CA PHE A 90 -6.03 24.34 2.34
C PHE A 90 -4.65 24.96 2.34
N ARG A 91 -3.63 24.23 1.91
CA ARG A 91 -2.27 24.76 1.80
C ARG A 91 -2.15 25.91 0.78
N GLN A 92 -2.89 25.84 -0.32
CA GLN A 92 -2.95 26.92 -1.31
C GLN A 92 -3.60 28.18 -0.72
N TYR A 93 -4.69 28.03 0.07
CA TYR A 93 -5.32 29.15 0.76
C TYR A 93 -4.40 29.81 1.77
N LEU A 94 -3.74 29.02 2.59
CA LEU A 94 -2.75 29.54 3.54
C LEU A 94 -1.63 30.26 2.80
N GLY A 95 -1.09 29.69 1.73
CA GLY A 95 -0.06 30.30 0.90
C GLY A 95 -0.49 31.65 0.32
N ALA A 96 -1.73 31.74 -0.16
CA ALA A 96 -2.31 32.99 -0.67
C ALA A 96 -2.42 34.04 0.44
N GLN A 97 -2.80 33.66 1.66
CA GLN A 97 -2.88 34.59 2.80
C GLN A 97 -1.50 35.05 3.26
N TYR A 98 -0.50 34.18 3.29
CA TYR A 98 0.89 34.54 3.59
C TYR A 98 1.47 35.56 2.57
N ALA A 99 1.10 35.39 1.31
CA ALA A 99 1.58 36.25 0.23
C ALA A 99 0.77 37.57 0.09
N ASN A 100 -0.35 37.73 0.81
CA ASN A 100 -1.24 38.88 0.65
C ASN A 100 -0.68 40.11 1.39
N PRO A 101 -0.37 41.23 0.67
CA PRO A 101 0.12 42.46 1.29
C PRO A 101 -0.85 43.09 2.30
N ASP A 102 -2.17 42.81 2.19
CA ASP A 102 -3.17 43.35 3.11
C ASP A 102 -3.10 42.68 4.50
N ASN A 103 -2.40 41.54 4.60
CA ASN A 103 -2.15 40.83 5.84
C ASN A 103 -0.85 41.24 6.53
N MET A 104 -0.35 42.44 6.18
CA MET A 104 0.80 43.06 6.84
C MET A 104 0.34 44.19 7.77
N LEU A 105 0.86 44.19 9.00
CA LEU A 105 0.72 45.33 9.90
C LEU A 105 1.69 46.43 9.46
N LYS A 106 1.17 47.58 9.17
CA LYS A 106 1.98 48.78 8.90
C LYS A 106 2.30 49.44 10.24
N ASP A 107 3.48 49.22 10.74
CA ASP A 107 3.97 49.97 11.89
C ASP A 107 4.60 51.28 11.44
N ASN A 108 4.42 52.35 12.21
CA ASN A 108 4.94 53.68 11.86
C ASN A 108 6.48 53.75 11.86
N HIS A 109 7.14 52.66 12.21
CA HIS A 109 8.61 52.53 12.26
C HIS A 109 9.11 51.40 11.36
N LEU A 110 9.14 51.61 10.06
CA LEU A 110 9.94 50.93 9.01
C LEU A 110 9.89 49.37 8.92
N SER A 111 9.16 48.63 9.71
CA SER A 111 9.07 47.16 9.59
C SER A 111 7.62 46.71 9.36
N SER A 112 7.31 46.28 8.14
CA SER A 112 6.06 45.52 7.87
C SER A 112 6.15 44.18 8.52
N ARG A 113 5.20 43.82 9.37
CA ARG A 113 5.11 42.50 10.04
C ARG A 113 3.87 41.79 9.58
N GLY A 114 3.97 40.48 9.30
CA GLY A 114 2.79 39.67 9.02
C GLY A 114 1.84 39.61 10.21
N ILE A 115 0.54 39.65 9.93
CA ILE A 115 -0.47 39.41 10.97
C ILE A 115 -0.42 37.90 11.34
N PRO A 116 -0.28 37.54 12.61
CA PRO A 116 -0.40 36.14 13.05
C PRO A 116 -1.70 35.52 12.54
N MET A 117 -1.63 34.28 12.08
CA MET A 117 -2.77 33.57 11.49
C MET A 117 -3.24 32.44 12.38
N VAL A 118 -4.56 32.24 12.42
CA VAL A 118 -5.20 31.09 13.01
C VAL A 118 -6.12 30.46 11.97
N ALA A 119 -5.84 29.20 11.62
CA ALA A 119 -6.66 28.43 10.70
C ALA A 119 -7.63 27.54 11.45
N VAL A 120 -8.93 27.68 11.21
CA VAL A 120 -9.97 26.88 11.81
C VAL A 120 -10.54 25.93 10.77
N TYR A 121 -10.53 24.63 11.06
CA TYR A 121 -11.07 23.57 10.21
C TYR A 121 -12.30 22.95 10.90
N LEU A 122 -13.48 23.15 10.33
CA LEU A 122 -14.72 22.50 10.75
C LEU A 122 -14.96 21.30 9.85
N LEU A 123 -14.62 20.11 10.35
CA LEU A 123 -14.58 18.89 9.53
C LEU A 123 -15.80 18.02 9.79
N GLY A 124 -16.60 17.74 8.76
CA GLY A 124 -17.72 16.80 8.76
C GLY A 124 -17.29 15.33 8.78
N HIS A 125 -15.97 15.05 8.88
CA HIS A 125 -15.39 13.72 8.94
C HIS A 125 -14.39 13.59 10.10
N ARG A 126 -13.94 12.36 10.37
CA ARG A 126 -12.96 12.06 11.42
C ARG A 126 -11.54 12.15 10.86
N VAL A 127 -10.61 12.59 11.70
CA VAL A 127 -9.18 12.70 11.35
C VAL A 127 -8.43 11.51 11.94
N GLY A 128 -8.11 10.54 11.12
CA GLY A 128 -7.39 9.34 11.53
C GLY A 128 -8.01 8.68 12.77
N ASN A 129 -7.17 8.34 13.74
CA ASN A 129 -7.58 7.71 15.01
C ASN A 129 -7.70 8.70 16.17
N ILE A 130 -7.75 10.02 15.90
CA ILE A 130 -7.84 11.05 16.93
C ILE A 130 -9.24 11.05 17.50
N GLU A 131 -9.38 10.89 18.82
CA GLU A 131 -10.67 10.80 19.50
C GLU A 131 -11.19 12.14 20.01
N GLU A 132 -10.32 13.12 20.21
CA GLU A 132 -10.67 14.45 20.68
C GLU A 132 -11.53 15.19 19.65
N PRO A 133 -12.70 15.75 20.06
CA PRO A 133 -13.55 16.49 19.14
C PRO A 133 -12.93 17.79 18.65
N ILE A 134 -12.04 18.38 19.46
CA ILE A 134 -11.42 19.68 19.19
C ILE A 134 -9.92 19.60 19.48
N LEU A 135 -9.11 19.95 18.50
CA LEU A 135 -7.66 20.00 18.61
C LEU A 135 -7.16 21.44 18.44
N TYR A 136 -6.29 21.87 19.32
CA TYR A 136 -5.50 23.08 19.18
C TYR A 136 -4.07 22.69 18.79
N VAL A 137 -3.70 22.99 17.57
CA VAL A 137 -2.34 22.76 17.07
C VAL A 137 -1.55 24.04 17.24
N LYS A 138 -0.57 24.00 18.14
CA LYS A 138 0.29 25.13 18.49
C LYS A 138 1.73 24.80 18.23
N HIS A 139 2.54 25.82 17.89
CA HIS A 139 3.97 25.66 17.75
C HIS A 139 4.70 26.09 19.05
N ARG A 140 5.91 25.61 19.20
CA ARG A 140 6.84 25.99 20.26
C ARG A 140 8.22 26.20 19.69
N SER A 141 8.97 27.11 20.28
CA SER A 141 10.34 27.40 19.85
C SER A 141 11.34 26.68 20.77
N TYR A 142 12.39 26.14 20.18
CA TYR A 142 13.44 25.42 20.89
C TYR A 142 14.81 25.97 20.47
N ASP A 143 15.77 25.96 21.40
CA ASP A 143 17.16 26.22 21.06
C ASP A 143 17.79 25.03 20.33
N TYR A 144 19.05 25.15 19.93
CA TYR A 144 19.77 24.10 19.21
C TYR A 144 20.07 22.84 20.07
N GLU A 145 19.92 22.94 21.40
CA GLU A 145 20.06 21.82 22.33
C GLU A 145 18.73 21.12 22.61
N GLY A 146 17.60 21.67 22.12
CA GLY A 146 16.26 21.12 22.30
C GLY A 146 15.54 21.62 23.55
N ASN A 147 16.04 22.69 24.21
CA ASN A 147 15.36 23.32 25.34
C ASN A 147 14.31 24.30 24.85
N GLU A 148 13.13 24.37 25.47
CA GLU A 148 12.07 25.31 25.11
C GLU A 148 12.48 26.76 25.41
N VAL A 149 12.40 27.63 24.39
CA VAL A 149 12.69 29.06 24.50
C VAL A 149 11.39 29.82 24.72
N THR A 150 11.27 30.47 25.88
CA THR A 150 10.11 31.29 26.24
C THR A 150 10.46 32.79 26.37
N GLN A 151 11.73 33.10 26.66
CA GLN A 151 12.17 34.47 26.82
C GLN A 151 12.24 35.18 25.45
N GLY A 152 11.64 36.35 25.35
CA GLY A 152 11.56 37.13 24.12
C GLY A 152 10.45 36.70 23.16
N LEU A 153 9.67 35.70 23.52
CA LEU A 153 8.51 35.24 22.76
C LEU A 153 7.19 35.65 23.44
N PRO A 154 6.09 35.90 22.69
CA PRO A 154 6.02 35.82 21.22
C PRO A 154 6.79 36.96 20.52
N ASP A 155 7.57 36.63 19.50
CA ASP A 155 8.23 37.62 18.64
C ASP A 155 7.43 37.75 17.33
N PRO A 156 7.15 38.98 16.87
CA PRO A 156 6.32 39.21 15.66
C PRO A 156 6.88 38.59 14.39
N PHE A 157 8.19 38.50 14.23
CA PHE A 157 8.77 37.84 13.06
C PHE A 157 8.53 36.32 13.12
N VAL A 158 8.78 35.69 14.27
CA VAL A 158 8.56 34.25 14.49
C VAL A 158 7.09 33.91 14.30
N GLU A 159 6.18 34.65 14.91
CA GLU A 159 4.73 34.46 14.78
C GLU A 159 4.22 34.63 13.34
N SER A 160 4.86 35.48 12.54
CA SER A 160 4.48 35.69 11.14
C SER A 160 4.87 34.57 10.19
N LEU A 161 5.77 33.66 10.60
CA LEU A 161 6.27 32.57 9.75
C LEU A 161 5.41 31.30 9.82
N THR A 162 4.55 31.20 10.84
CA THR A 162 3.73 30.02 11.11
C THR A 162 2.29 30.42 11.38
N HIS A 163 1.41 29.43 11.54
CA HIS A 163 0.04 29.64 11.98
C HIS A 163 -0.36 28.57 13.00
N GLU A 164 -1.22 28.96 13.92
CA GLU A 164 -1.90 28.01 14.78
C GLU A 164 -3.11 27.42 14.05
N SER A 165 -3.53 26.21 14.42
CA SER A 165 -4.73 25.62 13.84
C SER A 165 -5.68 25.12 14.94
N ILE A 166 -6.99 25.28 14.68
CA ILE A 166 -8.07 24.69 15.47
C ILE A 166 -8.81 23.72 14.58
N ILE A 167 -8.79 22.44 14.92
CA ILE A 167 -9.44 21.39 14.15
C ILE A 167 -10.64 20.89 14.95
N VAL A 168 -11.84 21.00 14.39
CA VAL A 168 -13.09 20.55 14.98
C VAL A 168 -13.59 19.35 14.20
N GLN A 169 -13.72 18.20 14.85
CA GLN A 169 -14.29 16.98 14.27
C GLN A 169 -15.79 16.94 14.59
N ILE A 170 -16.63 17.45 13.68
CA ILE A 170 -18.08 17.52 13.87
C ILE A 170 -18.71 16.16 14.28
N PRO A 171 -18.31 15.01 13.69
CA PRO A 171 -18.86 13.71 14.09
C PRO A 171 -18.54 13.28 15.54
N ARG A 172 -17.74 14.06 16.26
CA ARG A 172 -17.37 13.80 17.65
C ARG A 172 -17.95 14.81 18.66
N LEU A 173 -18.79 15.75 18.18
CA LEU A 173 -19.38 16.81 19.02
C LEU A 173 -20.61 16.36 19.83
N TYR A 174 -21.15 15.18 19.56
CA TYR A 174 -22.43 14.72 20.08
C TYR A 174 -22.61 14.94 21.60
N SER A 175 -23.73 15.57 21.95
CA SER A 175 -24.19 15.80 23.33
C SER A 175 -23.22 16.53 24.26
N ARG A 176 -22.30 17.36 23.73
CA ARG A 176 -21.33 18.13 24.51
C ARG A 176 -21.78 19.58 24.66
N VAL A 177 -22.03 20.01 25.89
CA VAL A 177 -22.48 21.39 26.25
C VAL A 177 -21.90 21.87 27.59
N ASN A 178 -20.74 21.32 28.00
CA ASN A 178 -20.17 21.54 29.31
C ASN A 178 -19.51 22.92 29.48
N ASN A 179 -19.07 23.53 28.37
CA ASN A 179 -18.40 24.81 28.37
C ASN A 179 -18.91 25.68 27.20
N ARG A 180 -18.47 26.96 27.16
CA ARG A 180 -18.88 27.92 26.15
C ARG A 180 -18.61 27.42 24.71
N LEU A 181 -17.42 26.88 24.46
CA LEU A 181 -17.04 26.36 23.16
C LEU A 181 -17.91 25.18 22.73
N GLU A 182 -18.12 24.20 23.61
CA GLU A 182 -18.97 23.07 23.34
C GLU A 182 -20.42 23.48 23.09
N LYS A 183 -20.97 24.48 23.85
CA LYS A 183 -22.30 25.03 23.59
C LYS A 183 -22.40 25.63 22.19
N VAL A 184 -21.45 26.44 21.76
CA VAL A 184 -21.46 27.04 20.42
C VAL A 184 -21.34 25.97 19.34
N LEU A 185 -20.43 25.02 19.53
CA LEU A 185 -20.19 23.94 18.55
C LEU A 185 -21.31 22.89 18.53
N SER A 186 -22.15 22.81 19.59
CA SER A 186 -23.31 21.92 19.60
C SER A 186 -24.32 22.22 18.48
N LEU A 187 -24.30 23.43 17.93
CA LEU A 187 -25.12 23.79 16.77
C LEU A 187 -24.69 23.04 15.49
N PHE A 188 -23.50 22.43 15.46
CA PHE A 188 -23.04 21.57 14.39
C PHE A 188 -23.27 20.08 14.68
N ASP A 189 -23.81 19.70 15.84
CA ASP A 189 -24.04 18.30 16.22
C ASP A 189 -25.03 17.62 15.29
N GLN A 190 -24.54 16.79 14.39
CA GLN A 190 -25.34 16.13 13.36
C GLN A 190 -26.30 15.06 13.91
N THR A 191 -26.27 14.76 15.22
CA THR A 191 -27.31 13.93 15.87
C THR A 191 -28.61 14.69 16.07
N LEU A 192 -28.59 16.02 15.94
CA LEU A 192 -29.75 16.90 16.02
C LEU A 192 -30.47 17.10 14.69
N LYS A 193 -30.09 16.38 13.63
CA LYS A 193 -30.75 16.43 12.33
C LYS A 193 -32.17 15.89 12.41
N SER A 194 -33.06 16.44 11.59
CA SER A 194 -34.37 15.85 11.35
C SER A 194 -34.22 14.49 10.62
N ASP A 195 -35.05 13.52 11.02
CA ASP A 195 -35.05 12.21 10.35
C ASP A 195 -35.50 12.30 8.88
N ASP A 196 -36.35 13.30 8.57
CA ASP A 196 -36.95 13.48 7.25
C ASP A 196 -36.12 14.42 6.34
N ASP A 197 -35.28 15.31 6.90
CA ASP A 197 -34.56 16.34 6.15
C ASP A 197 -33.21 16.68 6.81
N ASN A 198 -32.11 16.27 6.19
CA ASN A 198 -30.74 16.54 6.64
C ASN A 198 -30.39 18.03 6.70
N ARG A 199 -31.17 18.89 6.01
CA ARG A 199 -30.95 20.35 5.93
C ARG A 199 -31.47 21.08 7.16
N VAL A 200 -32.31 20.41 7.96
CA VAL A 200 -32.97 20.99 9.14
C VAL A 200 -32.49 20.25 10.37
N MET A 201 -32.20 21.04 11.40
CA MET A 201 -31.86 20.55 12.74
C MET A 201 -32.89 21.05 13.75
N TYR A 202 -32.99 20.35 14.87
CA TYR A 202 -33.88 20.76 15.95
C TYR A 202 -33.15 20.79 17.29
N ILE A 203 -33.52 21.74 18.13
CA ILE A 203 -32.95 21.94 19.47
C ILE A 203 -34.03 22.25 20.49
N ASP A 204 -33.81 21.88 21.74
CA ASP A 204 -34.62 22.33 22.83
C ASP A 204 -34.21 23.77 23.22
N GLU A 205 -35.03 24.74 22.81
CA GLU A 205 -34.83 26.16 23.10
C GLU A 205 -34.70 26.45 24.61
N SER A 206 -35.34 25.66 25.46
CA SER A 206 -35.31 25.88 26.90
C SER A 206 -33.93 25.83 27.52
N ILE A 207 -33.01 25.07 26.91
CA ILE A 207 -31.62 24.93 27.37
C ILE A 207 -30.81 26.22 27.15
N TYR A 208 -31.20 27.05 26.18
CA TYR A 208 -30.43 28.23 25.76
C TYR A 208 -31.17 29.56 26.01
N ARG A 209 -32.41 29.52 26.52
CA ARG A 209 -33.26 30.69 26.71
C ARG A 209 -32.60 31.80 27.51
N ASP A 210 -31.84 31.46 28.52
CA ASP A 210 -31.16 32.39 29.41
C ASP A 210 -29.76 32.78 28.92
N ASP A 211 -29.36 32.31 27.71
CA ASP A 211 -28.07 32.65 27.09
C ASP A 211 -28.29 33.51 25.83
N PRO A 212 -28.21 34.84 25.94
CA PRO A 212 -28.53 35.77 24.83
C PRO A 212 -27.62 35.57 23.63
N GLU A 213 -26.37 35.14 23.86
CA GLU A 213 -25.40 34.90 22.75
C GLU A 213 -25.79 33.62 22.01
N MET A 214 -26.11 32.54 22.69
CA MET A 214 -26.60 31.32 22.05
C MET A 214 -27.92 31.60 21.30
N MET A 215 -28.83 32.35 21.87
CA MET A 215 -30.06 32.74 21.19
C MET A 215 -29.78 33.61 19.94
N CYS A 216 -28.78 34.48 19.95
CA CYS A 216 -28.35 35.21 18.77
C CYS A 216 -27.91 34.27 17.67
N LEU A 217 -27.06 33.26 17.98
CA LEU A 217 -26.59 32.24 17.03
C LEU A 217 -27.75 31.42 16.45
N ILE A 218 -28.63 30.93 17.31
CA ILE A 218 -29.78 30.08 16.92
C ILE A 218 -30.77 30.88 16.07
N ASN A 219 -31.15 32.10 16.47
CA ASN A 219 -32.10 32.94 15.73
C ASN A 219 -31.62 33.25 14.31
N ARG A 220 -30.29 33.45 14.12
CA ARG A 220 -29.75 33.68 12.78
C ARG A 220 -29.87 32.40 11.93
N LEU A 221 -29.67 31.19 12.49
CA LEU A 221 -29.89 29.92 11.81
C LEU A 221 -31.37 29.63 11.51
N VAL A 222 -32.27 30.05 12.40
CA VAL A 222 -33.73 30.01 12.16
C VAL A 222 -34.11 30.92 10.99
N ALA A 223 -33.53 32.12 10.95
CA ALA A 223 -33.73 33.04 9.82
C ALA A 223 -33.20 32.43 8.50
N ALA A 224 -32.04 31.74 8.52
CA ALA A 224 -31.53 31.00 7.37
C ALA A 224 -32.51 29.92 6.88
N ALA A 225 -33.14 29.16 7.79
CA ALA A 225 -34.12 28.17 7.43
C ALA A 225 -35.39 28.76 6.79
N ALA A 226 -35.76 30.00 7.17
CA ALA A 226 -36.89 30.73 6.60
C ALA A 226 -36.57 31.40 5.23
N ASP A 227 -35.29 31.66 4.93
CA ASP A 227 -34.88 32.33 3.70
C ASP A 227 -35.02 31.41 2.47
N ALA A 228 -35.75 31.89 1.45
CA ALA A 228 -36.08 31.12 0.27
C ALA A 228 -34.79 30.84 -0.61
N GLN A 229 -33.86 31.81 -0.69
CA GLN A 229 -32.66 31.68 -1.46
C GLN A 229 -31.69 30.69 -0.79
N VAL A 230 -31.54 30.78 0.53
CA VAL A 230 -30.73 29.83 1.32
C VAL A 230 -31.25 28.42 1.13
N ARG A 231 -32.58 28.19 1.25
CA ARG A 231 -33.18 26.87 1.02
C ARG A 231 -32.94 26.34 -0.39
N GLN A 232 -33.07 27.20 -1.42
CA GLN A 232 -32.80 26.78 -2.80
C GLN A 232 -31.32 26.39 -2.99
N ASN A 233 -30.40 27.17 -2.46
CA ASN A 233 -28.97 26.89 -2.55
C ASN A 233 -28.58 25.62 -1.78
N MET A 234 -29.21 25.37 -0.60
CA MET A 234 -29.04 24.12 0.14
C MET A 234 -29.48 22.89 -0.66
N ASN A 235 -30.57 23.02 -1.46
CA ASN A 235 -31.01 21.92 -2.31
C ASN A 235 -29.96 21.58 -3.37
N VAL A 236 -29.41 22.60 -4.02
CA VAL A 236 -28.33 22.40 -5.03
C VAL A 236 -27.08 21.80 -4.40
N GLU A 237 -26.75 22.28 -3.21
CA GLU A 237 -25.62 21.75 -2.44
C GLU A 237 -25.83 20.29 -2.04
N GLU A 238 -27.02 19.93 -1.61
CA GLU A 238 -27.37 18.54 -1.25
C GLU A 238 -27.30 17.60 -2.45
N GLU A 239 -27.85 17.99 -3.60
CA GLU A 239 -27.74 17.21 -4.84
C GLU A 239 -26.27 16.99 -5.25
N PHE A 240 -25.45 18.00 -5.09
CA PHE A 240 -24.00 17.91 -5.34
C PHE A 240 -23.30 16.92 -4.39
N PHE A 241 -23.63 16.99 -3.09
CA PHE A 241 -23.06 16.07 -2.10
C PHE A 241 -23.52 14.64 -2.31
N GLN A 242 -24.79 14.42 -2.62
CA GLN A 242 -25.30 13.08 -2.96
C GLN A 242 -24.52 12.48 -4.16
N ALA A 243 -24.29 13.27 -5.20
CA ALA A 243 -23.51 12.82 -6.34
C ALA A 243 -22.04 12.48 -5.98
N ILE A 244 -21.45 13.23 -5.03
CA ILE A 244 -20.11 12.92 -4.49
C ILE A 244 -20.13 11.62 -3.67
N GLU A 245 -21.10 11.45 -2.77
CA GLU A 245 -21.22 10.23 -1.95
C GLU A 245 -21.44 8.98 -2.79
N GLU A 246 -22.26 9.07 -3.84
CA GLU A 246 -22.43 7.98 -4.80
C GLU A 246 -21.12 7.64 -5.53
N ARG A 247 -20.39 8.67 -5.97
CA ARG A 247 -19.08 8.50 -6.60
C ARG A 247 -18.06 7.88 -5.65
N ASP A 248 -17.99 8.35 -4.42
CA ASP A 248 -17.05 7.87 -3.41
C ASP A 248 -17.37 6.43 -3.00
N THR A 249 -18.66 6.10 -2.88
CA THR A 249 -19.12 4.72 -2.69
C THR A 249 -18.66 3.82 -3.83
N LEU A 250 -18.79 4.28 -5.08
CA LEU A 250 -18.33 3.55 -6.26
C LEU A 250 -16.79 3.38 -6.26
N ILE A 251 -16.06 4.41 -5.86
CA ILE A 251 -14.59 4.36 -5.73
C ILE A 251 -14.20 3.33 -4.68
N MET A 252 -14.79 3.37 -3.49
CA MET A 252 -14.52 2.39 -2.41
C MET A 252 -14.81 0.94 -2.86
N GLN A 253 -15.91 0.74 -3.60
CA GLN A 253 -16.24 -0.59 -4.15
C GLN A 253 -15.18 -1.04 -5.16
N ARG A 254 -14.72 -0.15 -6.05
CA ARG A 254 -13.67 -0.43 -7.03
C ARG A 254 -12.32 -0.71 -6.37
N GLU A 255 -11.95 0.06 -5.37
CA GLU A 255 -10.72 -0.16 -4.61
C GLU A 255 -10.72 -1.51 -3.88
N LYS A 256 -11.85 -1.86 -3.25
CA LYS A 256 -12.03 -3.18 -2.62
C LYS A 256 -11.90 -4.31 -3.64
N ALA A 257 -12.56 -4.18 -4.81
CA ALA A 257 -12.45 -5.16 -5.89
C ALA A 257 -11.02 -5.24 -6.44
N LEU A 258 -10.35 -4.11 -6.62
CA LEU A 258 -8.95 -4.05 -7.08
C LEU A 258 -8.00 -4.71 -6.08
N LYS A 259 -8.22 -4.51 -4.78
CA LYS A 259 -7.44 -5.17 -3.73
C LYS A 259 -7.60 -6.68 -3.79
N GLN A 260 -8.85 -7.18 -3.91
CA GLN A 260 -9.13 -8.60 -4.05
C GLN A 260 -8.48 -9.19 -5.31
N GLN A 261 -8.55 -8.50 -6.45
CA GLN A 261 -7.89 -8.93 -7.68
C GLN A 261 -6.37 -8.98 -7.54
N LYS A 262 -5.76 -8.02 -6.85
CA LYS A 262 -4.31 -8.02 -6.58
C LYS A 262 -3.90 -9.20 -5.70
N GLU A 263 -4.68 -9.53 -4.68
CA GLU A 263 -4.46 -10.69 -3.81
C GLU A 263 -4.56 -12.00 -4.59
N GLN A 264 -5.60 -12.18 -5.40
CA GLN A 264 -5.77 -13.35 -6.28
C GLN A 264 -4.62 -13.47 -7.31
N LEU A 265 -4.19 -12.35 -7.90
CA LEU A 265 -3.07 -12.35 -8.85
C LEU A 265 -1.74 -12.72 -8.17
N ALA A 266 -1.54 -12.29 -6.92
CA ALA A 266 -0.36 -12.66 -6.14
C ALA A 266 -0.36 -14.17 -5.83
N GLU A 267 -1.50 -14.73 -5.46
CA GLU A 267 -1.68 -16.17 -5.21
C GLU A 267 -1.43 -16.99 -6.48
N GLN A 268 -2.02 -16.57 -7.61
CA GLN A 268 -1.77 -17.22 -8.91
C GLN A 268 -0.29 -17.18 -9.31
N LYS A 269 0.40 -16.07 -9.09
CA LYS A 269 1.85 -15.96 -9.37
C LYS A 269 2.67 -16.91 -8.50
N ASN A 270 2.32 -17.06 -7.22
CA ASN A 270 3.00 -17.99 -6.32
C ASN A 270 2.79 -19.44 -6.77
N LEU A 271 1.56 -19.81 -7.11
CA LEU A 271 1.24 -21.13 -7.63
C LEU A 271 2.00 -21.44 -8.93
N LEU A 272 2.06 -20.47 -9.85
CA LEU A 272 2.81 -20.61 -11.09
C LEU A 272 4.31 -20.76 -10.85
N ALA A 273 4.87 -20.04 -9.88
CA ALA A 273 6.27 -20.18 -9.49
C ALA A 273 6.56 -21.58 -8.91
N GLU A 274 5.66 -22.11 -8.10
CA GLU A 274 5.79 -23.47 -7.55
C GLU A 274 5.72 -24.54 -8.63
N GLN A 275 4.75 -24.43 -9.55
CA GLN A 275 4.65 -25.34 -10.71
C GLN A 275 5.91 -25.30 -11.58
N LYS A 276 6.47 -24.10 -11.80
CA LYS A 276 7.72 -23.95 -12.56
C LYS A 276 8.90 -24.62 -11.86
N ASN A 277 8.98 -24.54 -10.54
CA ASN A 277 10.01 -25.21 -9.76
C ASN A 277 9.87 -26.74 -9.84
N GLN A 278 8.67 -27.27 -9.70
CA GLN A 278 8.38 -28.69 -9.85
C GLN A 278 8.74 -29.21 -11.24
N LEU A 279 8.40 -28.45 -12.29
CA LEU A 279 8.75 -28.81 -13.67
C LEU A 279 10.27 -28.82 -13.87
N THR A 280 10.99 -27.90 -13.27
CA THR A 280 12.45 -27.82 -13.32
C THR A 280 13.07 -29.05 -12.64
N GLU A 281 12.55 -29.44 -11.49
CA GLU A 281 13.00 -30.62 -10.75
C GLU A 281 12.76 -31.91 -11.53
N GLN A 282 11.56 -32.08 -12.10
CA GLN A 282 11.25 -33.21 -12.98
C GLN A 282 12.20 -33.27 -14.19
N LYS A 283 12.51 -32.13 -14.79
CA LYS A 283 13.45 -32.07 -15.92
C LYS A 283 14.87 -32.48 -15.51
N ASN A 284 15.32 -32.10 -14.32
CA ASN A 284 16.61 -32.48 -13.79
C ASN A 284 16.65 -34.01 -13.52
N GLN A 285 15.62 -34.59 -12.91
CA GLN A 285 15.49 -36.04 -12.69
C GLN A 285 15.50 -36.80 -14.00
N LEU A 286 14.77 -36.35 -15.01
CA LEU A 286 14.77 -36.96 -16.35
C LEU A 286 16.16 -36.92 -17.02
N THR A 287 16.88 -35.82 -16.84
CA THR A 287 18.25 -35.67 -17.36
C THR A 287 19.20 -36.65 -16.69
N GLU A 288 19.07 -36.82 -15.37
CA GLU A 288 19.87 -37.78 -14.60
C GLU A 288 19.58 -39.22 -15.01
N GLN A 289 18.30 -39.60 -15.15
CA GLN A 289 17.93 -40.92 -15.67
C GLN A 289 18.47 -41.18 -17.07
N LYS A 290 18.46 -40.16 -17.95
CA LYS A 290 19.03 -40.29 -19.29
C LYS A 290 20.54 -40.50 -19.25
N ASN A 291 21.25 -39.84 -18.36
CA ASN A 291 22.68 -40.01 -18.17
C ASN A 291 23.00 -41.42 -17.66
N GLN A 292 22.25 -41.92 -16.66
CA GLN A 292 22.39 -43.30 -16.15
C GLN A 292 22.14 -44.37 -17.25
N LEU A 293 21.10 -44.13 -18.06
CA LEU A 293 20.81 -45.02 -19.18
C LEU A 293 21.92 -45.03 -20.20
N THR A 294 22.52 -43.90 -20.51
CA THR A 294 23.65 -43.76 -21.42
C THR A 294 24.87 -44.53 -20.86
N GLU A 295 25.14 -44.40 -19.59
CA GLU A 295 26.24 -45.11 -18.92
C GLU A 295 26.03 -46.63 -18.93
N GLN A 296 24.82 -47.11 -18.65
CA GLN A 296 24.48 -48.53 -18.78
C GLN A 296 24.68 -49.05 -20.23
N GLN A 297 24.29 -48.25 -21.24
CA GLN A 297 24.49 -48.62 -22.63
C GLN A 297 25.96 -48.73 -22.97
N ASN A 298 26.80 -47.83 -22.48
CA ASN A 298 28.26 -47.89 -22.66
C ASN A 298 28.87 -49.12 -22.00
N GLN A 299 28.47 -49.42 -20.76
CA GLN A 299 28.93 -50.62 -20.06
C GLN A 299 28.50 -51.91 -20.79
N LEU A 300 27.27 -51.95 -21.31
CA LEU A 300 26.81 -53.09 -22.12
C LEU A 300 27.58 -53.23 -23.43
N ALA A 301 27.94 -52.12 -24.08
CA ALA A 301 28.78 -52.14 -25.29
C ALA A 301 30.20 -52.66 -25.00
N GLU A 302 30.77 -52.27 -23.88
CA GLU A 302 32.08 -52.75 -23.42
C GLU A 302 32.06 -54.23 -23.08
N GLN A 303 31.04 -54.71 -22.36
CA GLN A 303 30.85 -56.16 -22.10
C GLN A 303 30.72 -56.95 -23.40
N LYS A 304 29.96 -56.46 -24.39
CA LYS A 304 29.87 -57.14 -25.70
C LYS A 304 31.21 -57.24 -26.41
N ASN A 305 32.02 -56.18 -26.37
CA ASN A 305 33.36 -56.20 -26.96
C ASN A 305 34.27 -57.24 -26.26
N GLN A 306 34.25 -57.28 -24.91
CA GLN A 306 35.00 -58.27 -24.13
C GLN A 306 34.56 -59.70 -24.46
N LEU A 307 33.26 -59.92 -24.59
CA LEU A 307 32.70 -61.22 -24.95
C LEU A 307 33.13 -61.66 -26.37
N ALA A 308 33.16 -60.71 -27.32
CA ALA A 308 33.64 -60.95 -28.68
C ALA A 308 35.12 -61.29 -28.71
N GLU A 309 35.97 -60.62 -27.93
CA GLU A 309 37.39 -60.92 -27.79
C GLU A 309 37.60 -62.31 -27.16
N GLN A 310 36.86 -62.65 -26.12
CA GLN A 310 36.92 -63.98 -25.53
C GLN A 310 36.50 -65.07 -26.51
N GLY A 311 35.46 -64.83 -27.31
CA GLY A 311 35.03 -65.73 -28.37
C GLY A 311 36.13 -65.97 -29.39
N GLN A 312 36.83 -64.90 -29.86
CA GLN A 312 37.96 -65.03 -30.80
C GLN A 312 39.14 -65.83 -30.18
N GLN A 313 39.42 -65.61 -28.89
CA GLN A 313 40.44 -66.36 -28.17
C GLN A 313 40.07 -67.84 -28.04
N LEU A 314 38.81 -68.14 -27.76
CA LEU A 314 38.32 -69.54 -27.73
C LEU A 314 38.46 -70.21 -29.09
N THR A 315 38.03 -69.55 -30.17
CA THR A 315 38.15 -70.10 -31.53
C THR A 315 39.61 -70.41 -31.88
N LYS A 316 40.53 -69.47 -31.54
CA LYS A 316 41.98 -69.70 -31.73
C LYS A 316 42.50 -70.91 -30.94
N LYS A 317 42.03 -71.07 -29.71
CA LYS A 317 42.42 -72.25 -28.90
C LYS A 317 41.91 -73.56 -29.49
N GLU A 318 40.64 -73.51 -29.96
CA GLU A 318 40.05 -74.69 -30.63
C GLU A 318 40.80 -75.07 -31.88
N GLU A 319 41.19 -74.10 -32.74
CA GLU A 319 42.02 -74.34 -33.91
C GLU A 319 43.41 -74.95 -33.54
N GLN A 320 44.05 -74.40 -32.48
CA GLN A 320 45.32 -74.92 -31.99
C GLN A 320 45.19 -76.35 -31.44
N LEU A 321 44.03 -76.64 -30.78
CA LEU A 321 43.75 -77.96 -30.26
C LEU A 321 43.54 -78.94 -31.42
N ALA A 322 42.73 -78.60 -32.40
CA ALA A 322 42.49 -79.38 -33.58
C ALA A 322 43.83 -79.69 -34.34
N GLU A 323 44.72 -78.67 -34.52
CA GLU A 323 46.05 -78.87 -35.14
C GLU A 323 46.92 -79.84 -34.32
N LYS A 324 46.88 -79.70 -32.96
CA LYS A 324 47.63 -80.67 -32.10
C LYS A 324 47.10 -82.06 -32.22
N GLU A 325 45.77 -82.24 -32.21
CA GLU A 325 45.12 -83.55 -32.34
C GLU A 325 45.44 -84.18 -33.69
N GLN A 326 45.44 -83.41 -34.77
CA GLN A 326 45.86 -83.88 -36.10
C GLN A 326 47.35 -84.33 -36.13
N ARG A 327 48.22 -83.48 -35.54
CA ARG A 327 49.68 -83.89 -35.43
C ARG A 327 49.88 -85.14 -34.61
N LEU A 328 49.11 -85.28 -33.48
CA LEU A 328 49.16 -86.50 -32.65
C LEU A 328 48.65 -87.76 -33.41
N SER A 329 47.59 -87.61 -34.19
CA SER A 329 47.02 -88.66 -35.03
C SER A 329 48.02 -89.02 -36.15
N GLU A 330 48.69 -88.07 -36.81
CA GLU A 330 49.73 -88.32 -37.80
C GLU A 330 50.95 -89.01 -37.19
N GLN A 331 51.40 -88.55 -36.01
CA GLN A 331 52.48 -89.24 -35.27
C GLN A 331 52.13 -90.66 -34.91
N HIS A 332 50.90 -90.84 -34.41
CA HIS A 332 50.41 -92.17 -34.07
C HIS A 332 50.33 -93.10 -35.28
N SER A 333 49.92 -92.58 -36.46
CA SER A 333 49.88 -93.32 -37.72
C SER A 333 51.32 -93.70 -38.21
N ILE A 334 52.26 -92.75 -38.04
CA ILE A 334 53.67 -93.02 -38.40
C ILE A 334 54.25 -94.11 -37.48
N ILE A 335 54.01 -94.02 -36.15
CA ILE A 335 54.50 -95.01 -35.17
C ILE A 335 53.83 -96.35 -35.43
N ALA A 336 52.50 -96.41 -35.71
CA ALA A 336 51.80 -97.64 -36.06
C ALA A 336 52.32 -98.29 -37.34
N SER A 337 52.61 -97.44 -38.39
CA SER A 337 53.17 -97.89 -39.63
C SER A 337 54.61 -98.47 -39.44
N SER A 338 55.43 -97.79 -38.64
CA SER A 338 56.78 -98.24 -38.30
C SER A 338 56.72 -99.58 -37.48
N ALA A 339 55.85 -99.68 -36.51
CA ALA A 339 55.64 -100.87 -35.74
C ALA A 339 55.20 -102.05 -36.64
N ARG A 340 54.31 -101.78 -37.60
CA ARG A 340 53.86 -102.84 -38.58
C ARG A 340 54.99 -103.33 -39.44
N GLN A 341 55.87 -102.43 -39.91
CA GLN A 341 57.08 -102.80 -40.72
C GLN A 341 58.02 -103.63 -39.86
N MET A 342 58.32 -103.26 -38.62
CA MET A 342 59.16 -104.05 -37.70
C MET A 342 58.60 -105.46 -37.41
N LYS A 343 57.26 -105.53 -37.26
CA LYS A 343 56.57 -106.81 -37.11
C LYS A 343 56.79 -107.73 -38.35
N LEU A 344 56.64 -107.13 -39.56
CA LEU A 344 56.85 -107.85 -40.80
C LEU A 344 58.32 -108.27 -40.99
N ALA A 345 59.24 -107.53 -40.41
CA ALA A 345 60.71 -107.85 -40.43
C ALA A 345 61.08 -108.92 -39.36
N GLY A 346 60.12 -109.47 -38.62
CA GLY A 346 60.37 -110.56 -37.69
C GLY A 346 60.94 -110.14 -36.32
N ILE A 347 60.84 -108.76 -35.95
CA ILE A 347 61.35 -108.29 -34.68
C ILE A 347 60.37 -108.74 -33.56
N PRO A 348 60.84 -109.21 -32.43
CA PRO A 348 59.97 -109.61 -31.32
C PRO A 348 59.08 -108.45 -30.79
N ILE A 349 57.79 -108.79 -30.41
CA ILE A 349 56.80 -107.78 -29.97
C ILE A 349 57.29 -106.94 -28.81
N GLU A 350 58.05 -107.53 -27.88
CA GLU A 350 58.57 -106.82 -26.71
C GLU A 350 59.62 -105.73 -27.14
N GLN A 351 60.41 -106.01 -28.15
CA GLN A 351 61.36 -105.00 -28.68
C GLN A 351 60.65 -103.87 -29.48
N ILE A 352 59.58 -104.24 -30.23
CA ILE A 352 58.79 -103.26 -30.96
C ILE A 352 58.08 -102.33 -29.95
N ALA A 353 57.53 -102.85 -28.89
CA ALA A 353 56.90 -102.06 -27.81
C ALA A 353 57.88 -101.10 -27.14
N ALA A 354 59.11 -101.55 -26.88
CA ALA A 354 60.15 -100.70 -26.29
C ALA A 354 60.58 -99.53 -27.19
N ILE A 355 60.55 -99.69 -28.51
CA ILE A 355 60.94 -98.66 -29.49
C ILE A 355 59.79 -97.70 -29.81
N THR A 356 58.62 -98.27 -29.94
CA THR A 356 57.45 -97.49 -30.41
C THR A 356 56.59 -96.96 -29.29
N HIS A 357 56.79 -97.44 -28.09
CA HIS A 357 55.96 -97.17 -26.91
C HIS A 357 54.45 -97.50 -27.08
N LEU A 358 54.15 -98.38 -28.07
CA LEU A 358 52.84 -99.00 -28.22
C LEU A 358 52.70 -100.16 -27.27
N SER A 359 51.58 -100.43 -26.80
CA SER A 359 51.33 -101.60 -25.98
C SER A 359 51.42 -102.83 -26.79
N PRO A 360 51.81 -103.98 -26.21
CA PRO A 360 51.87 -105.26 -26.95
C PRO A 360 50.54 -105.62 -27.63
N ALA A 361 49.41 -105.33 -26.99
CA ALA A 361 48.07 -105.53 -27.55
C ALA A 361 47.80 -104.66 -28.82
N GLU A 362 48.27 -103.36 -28.83
CA GLU A 362 48.15 -102.55 -29.98
C GLU A 362 49.07 -103.03 -31.15
N ILE A 363 50.27 -103.61 -30.85
CA ILE A 363 51.19 -104.17 -31.85
C ILE A 363 50.63 -105.49 -32.41
N GLU A 364 49.94 -106.27 -31.62
CA GLU A 364 49.31 -107.49 -32.11
C GLU A 364 48.19 -107.26 -33.13
N VAL A 365 47.46 -106.19 -33.01
CA VAL A 365 46.39 -105.82 -33.94
C VAL A 365 46.86 -105.14 -35.21
N LEU A 366 48.08 -104.62 -35.22
CA LEU A 366 48.74 -104.01 -36.41
C LEU A 366 49.28 -105.09 -37.34
#